data_9a972b5b966c90247c78b5a55256911e
#
_entry.id   9a972b5b966c90247c78b5a55256911e
#
_cell.length_a   1.000
_cell.length_b   1.000
_cell.length_c   1.000
_cell.angle_alpha   90.00
_cell.angle_beta   90.00
_cell.angle_gamma   90.00
#
_symmetry.space_group_name_H-M   'P 1'
#
loop_
_entity.id
_entity.type
_entity.pdbx_description
1 polymer ?
#
loop_
_entity_poly.entity_id
_entity_poly.type
_entity_poly.pdbx_seq_one_letter_code
_entity_poly.pdbx_strand_id
1 'polypeptide(L)' 'MNSKNTKLGPIVVDILGKKLTDDDIRRIQHPMTGGVILFGRNFESRVQITALVKSIRALRDDLLISV' A
#
# COMPACT_ATOMS: atom_id res chain seq x y z
N MET A 1 -17.14 4.60 -18.46
CA MET A 1 -16.08 4.20 -17.56
C MET A 1 -15.83 2.72 -17.64
N ASN A 2 -14.60 2.36 -17.56
CA ASN A 2 -14.15 0.99 -17.64
C ASN A 2 -14.39 0.27 -16.31
N SER A 3 -14.97 -0.92 -16.33
CA SER A 3 -15.23 -1.69 -15.13
C SER A 3 -13.96 -2.05 -14.37
N LYS A 4 -12.82 -2.11 -15.05
CA LYS A 4 -11.55 -2.38 -14.39
C LYS A 4 -11.20 -1.32 -13.36
N ASN A 5 -11.62 -0.08 -13.59
CA ASN A 5 -11.32 1.01 -12.69
C ASN A 5 -12.10 0.92 -11.38
N THR A 6 -13.19 0.16 -11.37
CA THR A 6 -13.99 0.03 -10.17
C THR A 6 -13.40 -0.97 -9.19
N LYS A 7 -12.47 -1.82 -9.62
CA LYS A 7 -11.83 -2.79 -8.73
C LYS A 7 -10.80 -2.15 -7.85
N LEU A 8 -10.12 -1.13 -8.38
CA LEU A 8 -9.15 -0.35 -7.60
C LEU A 8 -9.85 0.92 -7.20
N GLY A 9 -9.97 1.16 -5.93
CA GLY A 9 -10.59 2.36 -5.44
C GLY A 9 -9.81 3.61 -5.85
N PRO A 10 -10.42 4.78 -5.76
CA PRO A 10 -9.77 6.04 -6.13
C PRO A 10 -8.79 6.55 -5.09
N ILE A 11 -8.74 5.95 -3.91
CA ILE A 11 -7.92 6.45 -2.81
C ILE A 11 -6.55 5.80 -2.87
N VAL A 12 -5.51 6.64 -2.80
CA VAL A 12 -4.13 6.21 -2.68
C VAL A 12 -3.65 6.66 -1.30
N VAL A 13 -3.08 5.72 -0.54
CA VAL A 13 -2.63 6.02 0.81
C VAL A 13 -1.10 5.98 0.86
N ASP A 14 -0.54 6.72 1.81
CA ASP A 14 0.88 6.67 2.09
C ASP A 14 1.13 6.03 3.45
N ILE A 15 2.35 5.56 3.64
CA ILE A 15 2.79 4.92 4.87
C ILE A 15 3.71 5.89 5.59
N LEU A 16 3.51 6.04 6.90
CA LEU A 16 4.26 7.04 7.66
C LEU A 16 5.65 6.56 8.05
N GLY A 17 5.82 5.27 8.27
CA GLY A 17 7.08 4.72 8.76
C GLY A 17 7.63 3.61 7.89
N LYS A 18 8.46 2.80 8.49
CA LYS A 18 9.14 1.69 7.82
C LYS A 18 8.42 0.36 7.99
N LYS A 19 7.39 0.34 8.83
CA LYS A 19 6.55 -0.83 9.07
C LYS A 19 5.10 -0.38 9.06
N LEU A 20 4.20 -1.32 8.82
CA LEU A 20 2.78 -1.04 8.87
C LEU A 20 2.31 -0.90 10.32
N THR A 21 1.56 0.16 10.58
CA THR A 21 0.83 0.32 11.83
C THR A 21 -0.58 -0.23 11.67
N ASP A 22 -1.31 -0.34 12.78
CA ASP A 22 -2.71 -0.77 12.71
C ASP A 22 -3.54 0.18 11.86
N ASP A 23 -3.27 1.47 11.93
CA ASP A 23 -3.94 2.45 11.09
C ASP A 23 -3.64 2.22 9.62
N ASP A 24 -2.37 1.94 9.28
CA ASP A 24 -1.98 1.65 7.91
C ASP A 24 -2.74 0.44 7.38
N ILE A 25 -2.83 -0.60 8.20
CA ILE A 25 -3.52 -1.83 7.83
C ILE A 25 -4.99 -1.54 7.53
N ARG A 26 -5.66 -0.77 8.39
CA ARG A 26 -7.07 -0.43 8.17
C ARG A 26 -7.26 0.35 6.88
N ARG A 27 -6.38 1.31 6.61
CA ARG A 27 -6.48 2.13 5.39
C ARG A 27 -6.23 1.30 4.15
N ILE A 28 -5.27 0.39 4.20
CA ILE A 28 -4.96 -0.48 3.08
C ILE A 28 -6.12 -1.43 2.80
N GLN A 29 -6.75 -1.95 3.84
CA GLN A 29 -7.85 -2.89 3.69
C GLN A 29 -9.17 -2.24 3.32
N HIS A 30 -9.24 -0.92 3.35
CA HIS A 30 -10.46 -0.22 2.97
C HIS A 30 -10.75 -0.48 1.49
N PRO A 31 -12.02 -0.80 1.14
CA PRO A 31 -12.34 -1.18 -0.23
C PRO A 31 -12.10 -0.07 -1.26
N MET A 32 -12.07 1.18 -0.83
CA MET A 32 -11.82 2.31 -1.72
C MET A 32 -10.34 2.56 -1.96
N THR A 33 -9.44 1.89 -1.23
CA THR A 33 -8.02 2.04 -1.42
C THR A 33 -7.59 1.26 -2.66
N GLY A 34 -6.98 1.94 -3.61
CA GLY A 34 -6.52 1.34 -4.85
C GLY A 34 -5.00 1.30 -4.98
N GLY A 35 -4.28 2.01 -4.13
CA GLY A 35 -2.83 2.05 -4.23
C GLY A 35 -2.16 2.53 -2.97
N VAL A 36 -0.86 2.30 -2.92
CA VAL A 36 0.01 2.73 -1.83
C VAL A 36 1.22 3.42 -2.44
N ILE A 37 1.58 4.58 -1.90
CA ILE A 37 2.79 5.29 -2.31
C ILE A 37 3.81 5.17 -1.20
N LEU A 38 5.03 4.78 -1.58
CA LEU A 38 6.16 4.70 -0.66
C LEU A 38 7.12 5.84 -0.97
N PHE A 39 7.59 6.50 0.07
CA PHE A 39 8.53 7.62 -0.02
C PHE A 39 9.86 7.22 0.58
N GLY A 40 10.87 8.09 0.43
CA GLY A 40 12.18 7.83 1.00
C GLY A 40 12.15 7.52 2.48
N ARG A 41 11.22 8.12 3.23
CA ARG A 41 11.10 7.88 4.66
C ARG A 41 10.70 6.44 4.99
N ASN A 42 10.12 5.73 4.02
CA ASN A 42 9.71 4.34 4.21
C ASN A 42 10.84 3.36 3.94
N PHE A 43 11.96 3.84 3.43
CA PHE A 43 13.06 3.01 2.97
C PHE A 43 14.21 3.10 3.96
N GLU A 44 14.64 1.96 4.47
CA GLU A 44 15.83 1.87 5.31
C GLU A 44 16.87 0.98 4.66
N SER A 45 16.47 -0.16 4.15
CA SER A 45 17.35 -1.10 3.50
C SER A 45 16.54 -1.90 2.49
N ARG A 46 17.23 -2.60 1.59
CA ARG A 46 16.54 -3.46 0.62
C ARG A 46 15.75 -4.55 1.33
N VAL A 47 16.31 -5.13 2.37
CA VAL A 47 15.62 -6.20 3.11
C VAL A 47 14.36 -5.65 3.77
N GLN A 48 14.47 -4.48 4.39
CA GLN A 48 13.34 -3.87 5.08
C GLN A 48 12.24 -3.49 4.09
N ILE A 49 12.56 -2.83 2.97
CA ILE A 49 11.53 -2.39 2.03
C ILE A 49 10.86 -3.58 1.34
N THR A 50 11.62 -4.65 1.10
CA THR A 50 11.05 -5.88 0.56
C THR A 50 10.03 -6.47 1.53
N ALA A 51 10.37 -6.49 2.82
CA ALA A 51 9.46 -7.00 3.84
C ALA A 51 8.20 -6.13 3.95
N LEU A 52 8.36 -4.81 3.85
CA LEU A 52 7.22 -3.89 3.87
C LEU A 52 6.28 -4.15 2.69
N VAL A 53 6.82 -4.27 1.49
CA VAL A 53 6.03 -4.53 0.30
C VAL A 53 5.32 -5.87 0.43
N LYS A 54 5.99 -6.90 0.93
CA LYS A 54 5.36 -8.20 1.13
C LYS A 54 4.22 -8.12 2.14
N SER A 55 4.37 -7.32 3.19
CA SER A 55 3.31 -7.14 4.18
C SER A 55 2.08 -6.49 3.54
N ILE A 56 2.29 -5.50 2.68
CA ILE A 56 1.19 -4.86 1.97
C ILE A 56 0.51 -5.85 1.04
N ARG A 57 1.28 -6.62 0.30
CA ARG A 57 0.74 -7.61 -0.64
C ARG A 57 -0.01 -8.73 0.08
N ALA A 58 0.40 -9.07 1.29
CA ALA A 58 -0.31 -10.07 2.09
C ALA A 58 -1.69 -9.60 2.51
N LEU A 59 -1.87 -8.29 2.66
CA LEU A 59 -3.19 -7.72 2.97
C LEU A 59 -4.07 -7.65 1.73
N ARG A 60 -3.49 -7.18 0.62
CA ARG A 60 -4.21 -7.08 -0.65
C ARG A 60 -3.19 -7.14 -1.78
N ASP A 61 -3.29 -8.13 -2.63
CA ASP A 61 -2.36 -8.33 -3.73
C ASP A 61 -2.73 -7.56 -5.00
N ASP A 62 -3.90 -6.92 -5.00
CA ASP A 62 -4.40 -6.19 -6.16
C ASP A 62 -4.02 -4.71 -6.16
N LEU A 63 -3.33 -4.23 -5.12
CA LEU A 63 -2.99 -2.82 -4.99
C LEU A 63 -1.86 -2.43 -5.92
N LEU A 64 -1.93 -1.20 -6.42
CA LEU A 64 -0.78 -0.57 -7.07
C LEU A 64 0.16 -0.05 -5.99
N ILE A 65 1.44 -0.36 -6.12
CA ILE A 65 2.46 0.14 -5.20
C ILE A 65 3.43 0.97 -6.00
N SER A 66 3.56 2.24 -5.60
CA SER A 66 4.43 3.20 -6.27
C SER A 66 5.51 3.69 -5.31
N VAL A 67 6.65 3.99 -5.85
CA VAL A 67 7.77 4.55 -5.08
C VAL A 67 8.20 5.89 -5.64
#